data_19ce9a00c45207ab01c08bf8c3fe8e6f
#
_entry.id   19ce9a00c45207ab01c08bf8c3fe8e6f
#
_cell.length_a   1.000
_cell.length_b   1.000
_cell.length_c   1.000
_cell.angle_alpha   90.00
_cell.angle_beta   90.00
_cell.angle_gamma   90.00
#
_symmetry.space_group_name_H-M   'P 1'
#
loop_
_entity.id
_entity.type
_entity.pdbx_description
1 polymer ?
#
loop_
_entity_poly.entity_id
_entity_poly.type
_entity_poly.pdbx_seq_one_letter_code
_entity_poly.pdbx_strand_id
1 'polypeptide(L)'
;MRHFSQELEDLHQRLLQMGGLVESVIRKAVRALVDRDKNVADQVFQDEERINQMEIEIDDLGTKLLALHQPVARDLRFLTAALKINTDLERMGDLAVNITERALSLISMPPVKPLIDIPKMASLVEQMLLRSLGAFVDSDVDKARMVLLADDEVDSLRDAIYRELVNFMQQDPATVQAAVDLMFVARDLERIADHATNIAEDVVYLVQGVDVRHRAVEAMK
;
A
#
# COMPACT_ATOMS: atom_id res chain seq x y z
N MET A 1 18.07 4.20 -28.91
CA MET A 1 17.61 2.95 -28.29
C MET A 1 18.33 2.63 -26.98
N ARG A 2 19.68 2.57 -26.90
CA ARG A 2 20.39 2.25 -25.63
C ARG A 2 20.09 3.22 -24.46
N HIS A 3 19.96 4.50 -24.75
CA HIS A 3 19.70 5.54 -23.72
C HIS A 3 18.30 5.41 -23.12
N PHE A 4 17.28 5.26 -23.97
CA PHE A 4 15.89 5.08 -23.52
C PHE A 4 15.71 3.84 -22.62
N SER A 5 16.33 2.71 -23.00
CA SER A 5 16.28 1.50 -22.15
C SER A 5 16.94 1.69 -20.78
N GLN A 6 17.99 2.51 -20.68
CA GLN A 6 18.63 2.84 -19.41
C GLN A 6 17.75 3.75 -18.55
N GLU A 7 17.06 4.72 -19.17
CA GLU A 7 16.14 5.61 -18.47
C GLU A 7 14.89 4.87 -17.98
N LEU A 8 14.38 3.88 -18.73
CA LEU A 8 13.31 3.00 -18.25
C LEU A 8 13.74 2.15 -17.05
N GLU A 9 14.98 1.66 -17.09
CA GLU A 9 15.54 0.91 -15.97
C GLU A 9 15.73 1.81 -14.72
N ASP A 10 16.17 3.07 -14.89
CA ASP A 10 16.26 4.03 -13.78
C ASP A 10 14.88 4.29 -13.15
N LEU A 11 13.85 4.52 -13.97
CA LEU A 11 12.47 4.68 -13.50
C LEU A 11 12.00 3.45 -12.71
N HIS A 12 12.28 2.26 -13.21
CA HIS A 12 11.96 1.00 -12.55
C HIS A 12 12.63 0.88 -11.17
N GLN A 13 13.92 1.16 -11.10
CA GLN A 13 14.67 1.09 -9.85
C GLN A 13 14.19 2.12 -8.81
N ARG A 14 13.80 3.32 -9.24
CA ARG A 14 13.21 4.33 -8.35
C ARG A 14 11.87 3.89 -7.75
N LEU A 15 10.99 3.28 -8.56
CA LEU A 15 9.73 2.72 -8.06
C LEU A 15 9.97 1.63 -7.01
N LEU A 16 10.95 0.75 -7.22
CA LEU A 16 11.29 -0.28 -6.24
C LEU A 16 11.87 0.30 -4.94
N GLN A 17 12.69 1.34 -5.04
CA GLN A 17 13.21 2.04 -3.87
C GLN A 17 12.09 2.70 -3.07
N MET A 18 11.16 3.38 -3.77
CA MET A 18 9.97 3.98 -3.14
C MET A 18 9.09 2.90 -2.49
N GLY A 19 8.85 1.78 -3.17
CA GLY A 19 8.08 0.65 -2.63
C GLY A 19 8.70 0.06 -1.36
N GLY A 20 10.02 -0.09 -1.30
CA GLY A 20 10.73 -0.52 -0.09
C GLY A 20 10.61 0.49 1.06
N LEU A 21 10.59 1.79 0.75
CA LEU A 21 10.38 2.83 1.75
C LEU A 21 8.93 2.80 2.27
N VAL A 22 7.93 2.65 1.40
CA VAL A 22 6.51 2.52 1.75
C VAL A 22 6.28 1.29 2.65
N GLU A 23 6.87 0.13 2.32
CA GLU A 23 6.84 -1.06 3.19
C GLU A 23 7.38 -0.75 4.59
N SER A 24 8.53 -0.08 4.65
CA SER A 24 9.15 0.32 5.93
C SER A 24 8.25 1.25 6.75
N VAL A 25 7.59 2.21 6.10
CA VAL A 25 6.70 3.19 6.76
C VAL A 25 5.45 2.50 7.30
N ILE A 26 4.81 1.60 6.55
CA ILE A 26 3.66 0.80 7.02
C ILE A 26 4.04 -0.01 8.26
N ARG A 27 5.17 -0.72 8.21
CA ARG A 27 5.68 -1.49 9.35
C ARG A 27 5.95 -0.63 10.58
N LYS A 28 6.55 0.55 10.41
CA LYS A 28 6.80 1.50 11.49
C LYS A 28 5.51 2.05 12.08
N ALA A 29 4.51 2.40 11.26
CA ALA A 29 3.22 2.89 11.72
C ALA A 29 2.52 1.88 12.64
N VAL A 30 2.47 0.61 12.22
CA VAL A 30 1.89 -0.47 13.04
C VAL A 30 2.73 -0.75 14.28
N ARG A 31 4.06 -0.71 14.17
CA ARG A 31 4.95 -0.86 15.32
C ARG A 31 4.77 0.27 16.34
N ALA A 32 4.65 1.53 15.90
CA ALA A 32 4.37 2.67 16.77
C ALA A 32 3.07 2.47 17.58
N LEU A 33 2.05 1.88 16.96
CA LEU A 33 0.79 1.53 17.61
C LEU A 33 0.96 0.40 18.64
N VAL A 34 1.60 -0.69 18.26
CA VAL A 34 1.73 -1.92 19.10
C VAL A 34 2.64 -1.67 20.30
N ASP A 35 3.82 -1.08 20.04
CA ASP A 35 4.84 -0.82 21.06
C ASP A 35 4.55 0.49 21.84
N ARG A 36 3.56 1.29 21.40
CA ARG A 36 3.21 2.61 21.94
C ARG A 36 4.42 3.55 21.97
N ASP A 37 5.21 3.54 20.89
CA ASP A 37 6.50 4.25 20.81
C ASP A 37 6.37 5.50 19.90
N LYS A 38 6.44 6.69 20.54
CA LYS A 38 6.39 7.98 19.83
C LYS A 38 7.60 8.22 18.94
N ASN A 39 8.79 7.70 19.30
CA ASN A 39 9.98 7.91 18.47
C ASN A 39 9.89 7.15 17.15
N VAL A 40 9.22 6.00 17.14
CA VAL A 40 8.94 5.27 15.90
C VAL A 40 7.91 6.04 15.06
N ALA A 41 6.89 6.64 15.70
CA ALA A 41 5.93 7.50 15.02
C ALA A 41 6.61 8.70 14.30
N ASP A 42 7.54 9.37 14.96
CA ASP A 42 8.28 10.51 14.38
C ASP A 42 9.09 10.10 13.13
N GLN A 43 9.60 8.86 13.08
CA GLN A 43 10.31 8.36 11.90
C GLN A 43 9.37 8.14 10.70
N VAL A 44 8.10 7.83 10.94
CA VAL A 44 7.11 7.68 9.86
C VAL A 44 6.94 8.99 9.11
N PHE A 45 6.77 10.11 9.81
CA PHE A 45 6.62 11.43 9.18
C PHE A 45 7.86 11.84 8.37
N GLN A 46 9.08 11.54 8.87
CA GLN A 46 10.31 11.83 8.14
C GLN A 46 10.47 10.99 6.87
N ASP A 47 10.07 9.73 6.92
CA ASP A 47 10.16 8.84 5.75
C ASP A 47 9.07 9.16 4.73
N GLU A 48 7.89 9.63 5.15
CA GLU A 48 6.82 10.06 4.27
C GLU A 48 7.21 11.31 3.45
N GLU A 49 7.89 12.29 4.04
CA GLU A 49 8.45 13.42 3.28
C GLU A 49 9.39 12.95 2.15
N ARG A 50 10.13 11.86 2.37
CA ARG A 50 10.98 11.25 1.34
C ARG A 50 10.17 10.55 0.25
N ILE A 51 9.06 9.89 0.62
CA ILE A 51 8.13 9.26 -0.34
C ILE A 51 7.57 10.34 -1.27
N ASN A 52 7.10 11.46 -0.72
CA ASN A 52 6.56 12.58 -1.49
C ASN A 52 7.60 13.19 -2.45
N GLN A 53 8.85 13.33 -1.99
CA GLN A 53 9.92 13.79 -2.85
C GLN A 53 10.20 12.80 -3.99
N MET A 54 10.21 11.50 -3.70
CA MET A 54 10.41 10.46 -4.71
C MET A 54 9.26 10.39 -5.72
N GLU A 55 8.01 10.59 -5.26
CA GLU A 55 6.84 10.67 -6.14
C GLU A 55 7.02 11.74 -7.21
N ILE A 56 7.39 12.96 -6.81
CA ILE A 56 7.63 14.08 -7.73
C ILE A 56 8.75 13.75 -8.73
N GLU A 57 9.85 13.18 -8.26
CA GLU A 57 11.00 12.82 -9.11
C GLU A 57 10.66 11.73 -10.14
N ILE A 58 9.85 10.75 -9.75
CA ILE A 58 9.38 9.66 -10.61
C ILE A 58 8.39 10.20 -11.65
N ASP A 59 7.47 11.07 -11.24
CA ASP A 59 6.51 11.72 -12.14
C ASP A 59 7.20 12.57 -13.20
N ASP A 60 8.17 13.40 -12.79
CA ASP A 60 8.96 14.23 -13.70
C ASP A 60 9.75 13.36 -14.70
N LEU A 61 10.37 12.28 -14.23
CA LEU A 61 11.11 11.35 -15.08
C LEU A 61 10.17 10.65 -16.07
N GLY A 62 9.05 10.10 -15.62
CA GLY A 62 8.07 9.42 -16.47
C GLY A 62 7.46 10.33 -17.53
N THR A 63 7.07 11.55 -17.15
CA THR A 63 6.55 12.58 -18.05
C THR A 63 7.58 12.97 -19.11
N LYS A 64 8.85 13.16 -18.71
CA LYS A 64 9.95 13.46 -19.61
C LYS A 64 10.20 12.34 -20.63
N LEU A 65 10.15 11.09 -20.18
CA LEU A 65 10.31 9.92 -21.06
C LEU A 65 9.19 9.82 -22.10
N LEU A 66 7.94 10.08 -21.70
CA LEU A 66 6.80 10.14 -22.62
C LEU A 66 6.98 11.24 -23.68
N ALA A 67 7.40 12.44 -23.27
CA ALA A 67 7.54 13.60 -24.15
C ALA A 67 8.70 13.44 -25.16
N LEU A 68 9.85 12.92 -24.72
CA LEU A 68 11.06 12.84 -25.54
C LEU A 68 11.10 11.65 -26.49
N HIS A 69 10.58 10.49 -26.08
CA HIS A 69 10.76 9.24 -26.80
C HIS A 69 9.52 8.77 -27.55
N GLN A 70 8.33 9.35 -27.29
CA GLN A 70 7.07 8.96 -27.92
C GLN A 70 6.88 7.44 -27.95
N PRO A 71 6.96 6.73 -26.81
CA PRO A 71 6.96 5.29 -26.75
C PRO A 71 5.66 4.71 -27.30
N VAL A 72 5.72 3.48 -27.81
CA VAL A 72 4.57 2.79 -28.40
C VAL A 72 4.36 1.42 -27.75
N ALA A 73 3.16 0.91 -27.86
CA ALA A 73 2.78 -0.44 -27.44
C ALA A 73 3.23 -0.77 -25.99
N ARG A 74 4.17 -1.71 -25.83
CA ARG A 74 4.61 -2.19 -24.50
C ARG A 74 5.29 -1.10 -23.68
N ASP A 75 6.15 -0.29 -24.27
CA ASP A 75 6.88 0.76 -23.55
C ASP A 75 5.93 1.85 -23.05
N LEU A 76 4.91 2.19 -23.86
CA LEU A 76 3.86 3.11 -23.42
C LEU A 76 3.05 2.53 -22.25
N ARG A 77 2.65 1.25 -22.32
CA ARG A 77 1.94 0.61 -21.19
C ARG A 77 2.81 0.56 -19.94
N PHE A 78 4.11 0.28 -20.07
CA PHE A 78 5.05 0.30 -18.95
C PHE A 78 5.09 1.67 -18.26
N LEU A 79 5.29 2.75 -19.02
CA LEU A 79 5.35 4.10 -18.47
C LEU A 79 4.03 4.52 -17.83
N THR A 80 2.90 4.19 -18.44
CA THR A 80 1.58 4.51 -17.85
C THR A 80 1.29 3.70 -16.59
N ALA A 81 1.69 2.43 -16.53
CA ALA A 81 1.60 1.63 -15.31
C ALA A 81 2.55 2.17 -14.23
N ALA A 82 3.79 2.51 -14.58
CA ALA A 82 4.77 3.06 -13.65
C ALA A 82 4.28 4.34 -12.96
N LEU A 83 3.67 5.28 -13.72
CA LEU A 83 3.11 6.52 -13.16
C LEU A 83 1.92 6.26 -12.23
N LYS A 84 1.07 5.28 -12.53
CA LYS A 84 -0.03 4.91 -11.62
C LYS A 84 0.48 4.23 -10.36
N ILE A 85 1.43 3.29 -10.48
CA ILE A 85 2.08 2.65 -9.35
C ILE A 85 2.73 3.69 -8.43
N ASN A 86 3.37 4.73 -9.02
CA ASN A 86 3.93 5.85 -8.27
C ASN A 86 2.88 6.52 -7.37
N THR A 87 1.71 6.84 -7.93
CA THR A 87 0.59 7.43 -7.18
C THR A 87 0.05 6.46 -6.11
N ASP A 88 -0.11 5.15 -6.43
CA ASP A 88 -0.57 4.18 -5.44
C ASP A 88 0.40 4.05 -4.26
N LEU A 89 1.71 4.09 -4.51
CA LEU A 89 2.74 4.05 -3.46
C LEU A 89 2.70 5.28 -2.56
N GLU A 90 2.54 6.48 -3.11
CA GLU A 90 2.37 7.72 -2.33
C GLU A 90 1.12 7.61 -1.44
N ARG A 91 -0.03 7.17 -1.99
CA ARG A 91 -1.27 6.97 -1.22
C ARG A 91 -1.11 5.97 -0.08
N MET A 92 -0.34 4.92 -0.25
CA MET A 92 -0.01 3.99 0.84
C MET A 92 0.82 4.67 1.93
N GLY A 93 1.76 5.56 1.57
CA GLY A 93 2.52 6.40 2.49
C GLY A 93 1.61 7.30 3.33
N ASP A 94 0.69 8.03 2.69
CA ASP A 94 -0.32 8.87 3.33
C ASP A 94 -1.17 8.07 4.35
N LEU A 95 -1.59 6.86 3.97
CA LEU A 95 -2.38 5.99 4.84
C LEU A 95 -1.57 5.51 6.05
N ALA A 96 -0.28 5.26 5.90
CA ALA A 96 0.60 4.93 7.02
C ALA A 96 0.78 6.12 7.97
N VAL A 97 0.79 7.36 7.47
CA VAL A 97 0.73 8.58 8.30
C VAL A 97 -0.58 8.62 9.09
N ASN A 98 -1.73 8.38 8.46
CA ASN A 98 -3.01 8.33 9.15
C ASN A 98 -3.03 7.29 10.29
N ILE A 99 -2.49 6.09 10.04
CA ILE A 99 -2.32 5.04 11.06
C ILE A 99 -1.45 5.56 12.21
N THR A 100 -0.36 6.27 11.91
CA THR A 100 0.57 6.82 12.92
C THR A 100 -0.07 7.90 13.76
N GLU A 101 -0.88 8.79 13.18
CA GLU A 101 -1.63 9.80 13.92
C GLU A 101 -2.62 9.16 14.91
N ARG A 102 -3.30 8.07 14.49
CA ARG A 102 -4.15 7.27 15.39
C ARG A 102 -3.34 6.58 16.47
N ALA A 103 -2.17 6.04 16.15
CA ALA A 103 -1.27 5.45 17.13
C ALA A 103 -0.87 6.46 18.21
N LEU A 104 -0.52 7.70 17.83
CA LEU A 104 -0.19 8.78 18.78
C LEU A 104 -1.36 9.15 19.68
N SER A 105 -2.59 9.19 19.15
CA SER A 105 -3.81 9.38 19.95
C SER A 105 -3.98 8.25 20.97
N LEU A 106 -3.85 7.00 20.52
CA LEU A 106 -4.03 5.80 21.34
C LEU A 106 -2.97 5.63 22.42
N ILE A 107 -1.74 6.13 22.22
CA ILE A 107 -0.68 6.10 23.24
C ILE A 107 -1.11 6.82 24.54
N SER A 108 -1.93 7.85 24.45
CA SER A 108 -2.42 8.61 25.61
C SER A 108 -3.63 7.96 26.31
N MET A 109 -4.23 6.91 25.73
CA MET A 109 -5.44 6.25 26.22
C MET A 109 -5.12 4.89 26.83
N PRO A 110 -5.96 4.36 27.75
CA PRO A 110 -5.86 2.97 28.18
C PRO A 110 -6.03 2.01 26.99
N PRO A 111 -5.31 0.87 26.96
CA PRO A 111 -5.49 -0.11 25.90
C PRO A 111 -6.87 -0.77 25.99
N VAL A 112 -7.57 -0.91 24.85
CA VAL A 112 -8.88 -1.59 24.78
C VAL A 112 -8.72 -3.09 24.90
N LYS A 113 -7.71 -3.65 24.21
CA LYS A 113 -7.42 -5.08 24.12
C LYS A 113 -5.97 -5.31 23.71
N PRO A 114 -5.42 -6.53 23.85
CA PRO A 114 -4.18 -6.90 23.16
C PRO A 114 -4.36 -6.80 21.64
N LEU A 115 -3.41 -6.15 20.96
CA LEU A 115 -3.43 -5.98 19.51
C LEU A 115 -2.82 -7.22 18.83
N ILE A 116 -3.63 -8.20 18.45
CA ILE A 116 -3.21 -9.44 17.76
C ILE A 116 -3.57 -9.37 16.28
N ASP A 117 -4.81 -8.98 15.95
CA ASP A 117 -5.34 -9.05 14.60
C ASP A 117 -4.84 -7.91 13.70
N ILE A 118 -4.61 -6.71 14.25
CA ILE A 118 -4.05 -5.57 13.50
C ILE A 118 -2.63 -5.88 13.00
N PRO A 119 -1.68 -6.38 13.80
CA PRO A 119 -0.38 -6.83 13.29
C PRO A 119 -0.49 -7.97 12.25
N LYS A 120 -1.43 -8.91 12.42
CA LYS A 120 -1.68 -9.96 11.43
C LYS A 120 -2.15 -9.37 10.10
N MET A 121 -3.12 -8.48 10.13
CA MET A 121 -3.63 -7.77 8.97
C MET A 121 -2.52 -6.96 8.28
N ALA A 122 -1.71 -6.23 9.03
CA ALA A 122 -0.58 -5.46 8.51
C ALA A 122 0.46 -6.36 7.80
N SER A 123 0.79 -7.51 8.39
CA SER A 123 1.71 -8.48 7.75
C SER A 123 1.17 -9.00 6.41
N LEU A 124 -0.14 -9.22 6.30
CA LEU A 124 -0.77 -9.63 5.04
C LEU A 124 -0.70 -8.50 4.00
N VAL A 125 -1.01 -7.27 4.40
CA VAL A 125 -0.94 -6.08 3.55
C VAL A 125 0.49 -5.83 3.05
N GLU A 126 1.51 -5.94 3.92
CA GLU A 126 2.93 -5.86 3.53
C GLU A 126 3.29 -6.93 2.48
N GLN A 127 2.80 -8.16 2.64
CA GLN A 127 3.01 -9.23 1.66
C GLN A 127 2.32 -8.95 0.32
N MET A 128 1.11 -8.37 0.34
CA MET A 128 0.41 -7.97 -0.89
C MET A 128 1.20 -6.90 -1.65
N LEU A 129 1.70 -5.87 -0.95
CA LEU A 129 2.56 -4.83 -1.55
C LEU A 129 3.83 -5.44 -2.17
N LEU A 130 4.57 -6.27 -1.43
CA LEU A 130 5.80 -6.89 -1.93
C LEU A 130 5.54 -7.79 -3.15
N ARG A 131 4.43 -8.54 -3.15
CA ARG A 131 4.05 -9.39 -4.28
C ARG A 131 3.62 -8.59 -5.50
N SER A 132 2.88 -7.49 -5.32
CA SER A 132 2.46 -6.64 -6.43
C SER A 132 3.65 -5.96 -7.10
N LEU A 133 4.62 -5.47 -6.32
CA LEU A 133 5.87 -4.93 -6.84
C LEU A 133 6.73 -6.02 -7.50
N GLY A 134 6.83 -7.21 -6.90
CA GLY A 134 7.49 -8.35 -7.51
C GLY A 134 6.85 -8.79 -8.83
N ALA A 135 5.51 -8.74 -8.91
CA ALA A 135 4.79 -9.00 -10.17
C ALA A 135 5.11 -7.96 -11.24
N PHE A 136 5.24 -6.68 -10.86
CA PHE A 136 5.64 -5.60 -11.76
C PHE A 136 7.06 -5.81 -12.31
N VAL A 137 8.03 -6.14 -11.43
CA VAL A 137 9.42 -6.41 -11.80
C VAL A 137 9.52 -7.54 -12.82
N ASP A 138 8.89 -8.67 -12.49
CA ASP A 138 8.99 -9.89 -13.28
C ASP A 138 8.02 -9.91 -14.47
N SER A 139 7.14 -8.91 -14.59
CA SER A 139 6.00 -8.92 -15.53
C SER A 139 5.17 -10.20 -15.39
N ASP A 140 4.91 -10.61 -14.15
CA ASP A 140 4.32 -11.91 -13.79
C ASP A 140 2.85 -11.74 -13.41
N VAL A 141 1.97 -12.16 -14.33
CA VAL A 141 0.49 -12.10 -14.14
C VAL A 141 0.00 -13.05 -13.05
N ASP A 142 0.65 -14.20 -12.85
CA ASP A 142 0.20 -15.15 -11.84
C ASP A 142 0.50 -14.64 -10.43
N LYS A 143 1.65 -13.97 -10.22
CA LYS A 143 1.91 -13.23 -8.98
C LYS A 143 0.89 -12.13 -8.74
N ALA A 144 0.54 -11.37 -9.78
CA ALA A 144 -0.48 -10.32 -9.68
C ALA A 144 -1.84 -10.90 -9.27
N ARG A 145 -2.28 -12.01 -9.88
CA ARG A 145 -3.52 -12.70 -9.50
C ARG A 145 -3.53 -13.17 -8.04
N MET A 146 -2.40 -13.61 -7.51
CA MET A 146 -2.31 -14.00 -6.09
C MET A 146 -2.53 -12.82 -5.14
N VAL A 147 -2.18 -11.60 -5.54
CA VAL A 147 -2.48 -10.38 -4.76
C VAL A 147 -3.99 -10.14 -4.73
N LEU A 148 -4.65 -10.21 -5.90
CA LEU A 148 -6.09 -10.02 -6.00
C LEU A 148 -6.90 -11.06 -5.18
N LEU A 149 -6.40 -12.30 -5.07
CA LEU A 149 -7.03 -13.33 -4.24
C LEU A 149 -6.79 -13.14 -2.73
N ALA A 150 -5.71 -12.44 -2.35
CA ALA A 150 -5.40 -12.21 -0.93
C ALA A 150 -6.27 -11.10 -0.31
N ASP A 151 -6.91 -10.28 -1.12
CA ASP A 151 -7.74 -9.15 -0.70
C ASP A 151 -8.94 -9.59 0.17
N ASP A 152 -9.62 -10.67 -0.21
CA ASP A 152 -10.73 -11.26 0.56
C ASP A 152 -10.33 -11.60 2.01
N GLU A 153 -9.05 -11.97 2.26
CA GLU A 153 -8.56 -12.28 3.61
C GLU A 153 -8.38 -10.99 4.42
N VAL A 154 -7.92 -9.91 3.81
CA VAL A 154 -7.79 -8.59 4.45
C VAL A 154 -9.17 -8.07 4.86
N ASP A 155 -10.16 -8.14 3.96
CA ASP A 155 -11.54 -7.76 4.23
C ASP A 155 -12.15 -8.56 5.39
N SER A 156 -11.94 -9.87 5.40
CA SER A 156 -12.41 -10.75 6.47
C SER A 156 -11.81 -10.39 7.83
N LEU A 157 -10.52 -10.03 7.88
CA LEU A 157 -9.84 -9.57 9.09
C LEU A 157 -10.38 -8.22 9.56
N ARG A 158 -10.57 -7.24 8.66
CA ARG A 158 -11.18 -5.95 8.99
C ARG A 158 -12.54 -6.14 9.64
N ASP A 159 -13.40 -6.96 9.04
CA ASP A 159 -14.75 -7.22 9.54
C ASP A 159 -14.74 -7.93 10.91
N ALA A 160 -13.76 -8.82 11.13
CA ALA A 160 -13.59 -9.47 12.42
C ALA A 160 -13.16 -8.47 13.50
N ILE A 161 -12.18 -7.60 13.18
CA ILE A 161 -11.71 -6.51 14.07
C ILE A 161 -12.88 -5.59 14.41
N TYR A 162 -13.70 -5.19 13.44
CA TYR A 162 -14.84 -4.29 13.66
C TYR A 162 -15.86 -4.91 14.61
N ARG A 163 -16.25 -6.18 14.40
CA ARG A 163 -17.20 -6.89 15.28
C ARG A 163 -16.67 -6.98 16.72
N GLU A 164 -15.39 -7.28 16.88
CA GLU A 164 -14.77 -7.36 18.20
C GLU A 164 -14.75 -6.00 18.92
N LEU A 165 -14.35 -4.94 18.22
CA LEU A 165 -14.31 -3.59 18.78
C LEU A 165 -15.69 -3.07 19.17
N VAL A 166 -16.74 -3.37 18.37
CA VAL A 166 -18.14 -3.05 18.73
C VAL A 166 -18.54 -3.75 20.03
N ASN A 167 -18.15 -5.01 20.25
CA ASN A 167 -18.43 -5.71 21.50
C ASN A 167 -17.75 -5.03 22.70
N PHE A 168 -16.50 -4.56 22.57
CA PHE A 168 -15.84 -3.81 23.63
C PHE A 168 -16.56 -2.49 23.96
N MET A 169 -16.98 -1.74 22.93
CA MET A 169 -17.74 -0.50 23.12
C MET A 169 -19.08 -0.72 23.85
N GLN A 170 -19.75 -1.86 23.59
CA GLN A 170 -21.02 -2.21 24.26
C GLN A 170 -20.81 -2.60 25.72
N GLN A 171 -19.69 -3.24 26.05
CA GLN A 171 -19.38 -3.67 27.41
C GLN A 171 -18.86 -2.53 28.30
N ASP A 172 -18.06 -1.63 27.71
CA ASP A 172 -17.49 -0.48 28.41
C ASP A 172 -17.49 0.76 27.52
N PRO A 173 -18.44 1.70 27.75
CA PRO A 173 -18.51 2.95 26.98
C PRO A 173 -17.23 3.82 27.05
N ALA A 174 -16.36 3.64 28.06
CA ALA A 174 -15.11 4.38 28.14
C ALA A 174 -14.11 3.98 27.04
N THR A 175 -14.30 2.82 26.42
CA THR A 175 -13.44 2.33 25.33
C THR A 175 -13.80 2.88 23.95
N VAL A 176 -14.94 3.57 23.81
CA VAL A 176 -15.50 3.98 22.49
C VAL A 176 -14.48 4.75 21.66
N GLN A 177 -13.83 5.78 22.23
CA GLN A 177 -12.88 6.60 21.46
C GLN A 177 -11.69 5.77 20.95
N ALA A 178 -11.09 4.97 21.82
CA ALA A 178 -9.95 4.14 21.44
C ALA A 178 -10.34 3.02 20.45
N ALA A 179 -11.53 2.43 20.63
CA ALA A 179 -12.04 1.43 19.69
C ALA A 179 -12.31 2.02 18.30
N VAL A 180 -12.86 3.24 18.21
CA VAL A 180 -13.07 3.96 16.94
C VAL A 180 -11.72 4.26 16.26
N ASP A 181 -10.70 4.70 16.99
CA ASP A 181 -9.36 4.92 16.42
C ASP A 181 -8.77 3.61 15.88
N LEU A 182 -8.94 2.47 16.57
CA LEU A 182 -8.52 1.16 16.09
C LEU A 182 -9.30 0.69 14.84
N MET A 183 -10.60 1.02 14.73
CA MET A 183 -11.39 0.75 13.51
C MET A 183 -10.85 1.55 12.31
N PHE A 184 -10.45 2.81 12.52
CA PHE A 184 -9.81 3.60 11.48
C PHE A 184 -8.46 3.02 11.05
N VAL A 185 -7.64 2.52 11.99
CA VAL A 185 -6.40 1.82 11.65
C VAL A 185 -6.67 0.60 10.77
N ALA A 186 -7.65 -0.25 11.12
CA ALA A 186 -8.00 -1.42 10.31
C ALA A 186 -8.51 -1.02 8.92
N ARG A 187 -9.32 0.05 8.82
CA ARG A 187 -9.77 0.59 7.53
C ARG A 187 -8.60 1.11 6.68
N ASP A 188 -7.66 1.82 7.29
CA ASP A 188 -6.53 2.38 6.53
C ASP A 188 -5.58 1.26 6.07
N LEU A 189 -5.43 0.16 6.82
CA LEU A 189 -4.74 -1.05 6.36
C LEU A 189 -5.46 -1.73 5.17
N GLU A 190 -6.79 -1.82 5.21
CA GLU A 190 -7.56 -2.35 4.07
C GLU A 190 -7.37 -1.47 2.83
N ARG A 191 -7.42 -0.15 2.95
CA ARG A 191 -7.16 0.75 1.83
C ARG A 191 -5.73 0.62 1.26
N ILE A 192 -4.73 0.30 2.10
CA ILE A 192 -3.39 -0.03 1.62
C ILE A 192 -3.43 -1.33 0.78
N ALA A 193 -4.20 -2.33 1.19
CA ALA A 193 -4.41 -3.54 0.38
C ALA A 193 -5.09 -3.23 -0.96
N ASP A 194 -6.12 -2.37 -0.99
CA ASP A 194 -6.75 -1.88 -2.21
C ASP A 194 -5.73 -1.28 -3.19
N HIS A 195 -4.79 -0.47 -2.70
CA HIS A 195 -3.71 0.07 -3.55
C HIS A 195 -2.77 -1.03 -4.05
N ALA A 196 -2.49 -2.09 -3.28
CA ALA A 196 -1.72 -3.23 -3.76
C ALA A 196 -2.47 -4.02 -4.84
N THR A 197 -3.81 -4.15 -4.75
CA THR A 197 -4.63 -4.73 -5.82
C THR A 197 -4.62 -3.86 -7.08
N ASN A 198 -4.69 -2.53 -6.96
CA ASN A 198 -4.56 -1.63 -8.10
C ASN A 198 -3.22 -1.83 -8.84
N ILE A 199 -2.11 -1.95 -8.11
CA ILE A 199 -0.80 -2.26 -8.69
C ILE A 199 -0.84 -3.61 -9.43
N ALA A 200 -1.44 -4.63 -8.84
CA ALA A 200 -1.57 -5.95 -9.46
C ALA A 200 -2.41 -5.90 -10.76
N GLU A 201 -3.51 -5.16 -10.78
CA GLU A 201 -4.34 -4.94 -11.96
C GLU A 201 -3.57 -4.22 -13.08
N ASP A 202 -2.78 -3.20 -12.73
CA ASP A 202 -1.93 -2.49 -13.69
C ASP A 202 -0.82 -3.38 -14.26
N VAL A 203 -0.31 -4.36 -13.49
CA VAL A 203 0.62 -5.38 -14.00
C VAL A 203 -0.08 -6.30 -15.01
N VAL A 204 -1.29 -6.75 -14.75
CA VAL A 204 -2.08 -7.55 -15.72
C VAL A 204 -2.29 -6.75 -17.02
N TYR A 205 -2.66 -5.48 -16.90
CA TYR A 205 -2.81 -4.59 -18.06
C TYR A 205 -1.50 -4.39 -18.81
N LEU A 206 -0.39 -4.18 -18.10
CA LEU A 206 0.94 -4.04 -18.70
C LEU A 206 1.30 -5.24 -19.58
N VAL A 207 1.09 -6.44 -19.08
CA VAL A 207 1.53 -7.68 -19.72
C VAL A 207 0.55 -8.12 -20.81
N GLN A 208 -0.74 -8.15 -20.52
CA GLN A 208 -1.77 -8.71 -21.41
C GLN A 208 -2.47 -7.66 -22.26
N GLY A 209 -2.38 -6.36 -21.92
CA GLY A 209 -3.12 -5.29 -22.59
C GLY A 209 -4.63 -5.35 -22.34
N VAL A 210 -5.09 -6.09 -21.33
CA VAL A 210 -6.50 -6.26 -20.96
C VAL A 210 -6.75 -5.55 -19.64
N ASP A 211 -7.75 -4.67 -19.62
CA ASP A 211 -8.21 -4.03 -18.41
C ASP A 211 -9.08 -5.01 -17.61
N VAL A 212 -8.63 -5.34 -16.40
CA VAL A 212 -9.29 -6.30 -15.51
C VAL A 212 -9.98 -5.63 -14.33
N ARG A 213 -9.88 -4.31 -14.20
CA ARG A 213 -10.55 -3.53 -13.16
C ARG A 213 -12.06 -3.82 -13.16
N HIS A 214 -12.62 -3.93 -11.97
CA HIS A 214 -14.05 -4.24 -11.77
C HIS A 214 -14.52 -5.59 -12.32
N ARG A 215 -13.62 -6.51 -12.65
CA ARG A 215 -13.96 -7.89 -13.02
C ARG A 215 -13.75 -8.80 -11.81
N ALA A 216 -14.71 -9.66 -11.53
CA ALA A 216 -14.52 -10.70 -10.51
C ALA A 216 -13.30 -11.56 -10.89
N VAL A 217 -12.42 -11.87 -9.94
CA VAL A 217 -11.19 -12.65 -10.16
C VAL A 217 -11.48 -14.00 -10.83
N GLU A 218 -12.67 -14.57 -10.59
CA GLU A 218 -13.16 -15.80 -11.24
C GLU A 218 -13.33 -15.69 -12.76
N ALA A 219 -13.55 -14.47 -13.30
CA ALA A 219 -13.64 -14.24 -14.74
C ALA A 219 -12.26 -14.10 -15.42
N MET A 220 -11.17 -14.16 -14.66
CA MET A 220 -9.80 -14.09 -15.15
C MET A 220 -9.15 -15.47 -15.38
N LYS A 221 -9.93 -16.56 -15.20
CA LYS A 221 -9.56 -17.93 -15.56
C LYS A 221 -9.83 -18.16 -17.05
#